data_17ac1c330ccaabbac7ab21623a866cbf
#
_entry.id   17ac1c330ccaabbac7ab21623a866cbf
#
_cell.length_a   1.000
_cell.length_b   1.000
_cell.length_c   1.000
_cell.angle_alpha   90.00
_cell.angle_beta   90.00
_cell.angle_gamma   90.00
#
_symmetry.space_group_name_H-M   'P 1'
#
loop_
_entity.id
_entity.type
_entity.pdbx_description
1 polymer ?
#
loop_
_entity_poly.entity_id
_entity_poly.type
_entity_poly.pdbx_seq_one_letter_code
_entity_poly.pdbx_strand_id
1 'polypeptide(L)'
;MSNNDYETVVGLEVHAELSTKTKIFCNCSTEFGSAPNTQVCPICMGLPGTLPVLNEKVVEYAVKAGLALNCSISMDSKNDRKNYFYPDLPKSYQISQFDKPLCNNGYIEIEDDNGNPKKVRILRIHIEEDSGKLNHNEFAGGALVDLNRAGVPLIEIVSEPDIRSSGEADRYLKKLKSILQYIEVSDCKMEEGSYRADVNVSVHKPNEPFGKRHEMKNMNSFKSIQRAIDFEIKDQIRANESGETIYRETMRWDDVSGRTFSMRDKEDAEDYRYFPEPDLAAIKLSKEYIDSIKNNLPEMPESRKERYMQELGLSEKDAKALVSEKAISDLFEKAGKICGNYKSVCNWLTSDIARIQNERELPSEKIPFSAENLAELVEIIDNGTISTKIGKDVLEIMFDESKTPKEIIKEHGWIQISDESEIKNVVLEVLANNPQSIEDYKAGKDRALGFLVGQAMKQTK
;
A
#
# COMPACT_ATOMS: atom_id res chain seq x y z
N MET A 1 24.67 -9.14 24.92
CA MET A 1 23.79 -8.99 26.09
C MET A 1 22.37 -9.20 25.61
N SER A 2 21.58 -10.02 26.29
CA SER A 2 20.28 -10.45 25.78
C SER A 2 19.28 -9.29 25.87
N ASN A 3 18.58 -8.99 24.78
CA ASN A 3 17.45 -8.04 24.69
C ASN A 3 16.25 -8.42 25.60
N ASN A 4 16.40 -9.45 26.47
CA ASN A 4 15.30 -10.04 27.21
C ASN A 4 14.89 -9.29 28.48
N ASP A 5 15.62 -8.25 28.88
CA ASP A 5 15.36 -7.53 30.14
C ASP A 5 14.44 -6.30 29.94
N TYR A 6 14.08 -5.97 28.70
CA TYR A 6 13.22 -4.82 28.36
C TYR A 6 12.08 -5.23 27.44
N GLU A 7 10.92 -4.65 27.68
CA GLU A 7 9.75 -4.71 26.80
C GLU A 7 9.67 -3.43 25.95
N THR A 8 9.43 -3.61 24.65
CA THR A 8 9.23 -2.52 23.71
C THR A 8 7.76 -2.14 23.63
N VAL A 9 7.47 -0.86 23.56
CA VAL A 9 6.13 -0.31 23.39
C VAL A 9 6.14 0.66 22.21
N VAL A 10 5.32 0.37 21.20
CA VAL A 10 5.20 1.21 20.00
C VAL A 10 3.74 1.62 19.80
N GLY A 11 3.54 2.91 19.55
CA GLY A 11 2.28 3.50 19.09
C GLY A 11 2.50 4.18 17.74
N LEU A 12 1.48 4.18 16.90
CA LEU A 12 1.52 4.74 15.54
C LEU A 12 0.45 5.81 15.37
N GLU A 13 0.83 6.91 14.73
CA GLU A 13 -0.07 7.96 14.26
C GLU A 13 0.05 7.99 12.73
N VAL A 14 -1.00 7.55 12.03
CA VAL A 14 -0.97 7.39 10.58
C VAL A 14 -1.87 8.42 9.92
N HIS A 15 -1.30 9.25 9.06
CA HIS A 15 -2.02 10.22 8.24
C HIS A 15 -2.24 9.65 6.84
N ALA A 16 -3.48 9.65 6.38
CA ALA A 16 -3.84 9.26 5.03
C ALA A 16 -4.64 10.36 4.33
N GLU A 17 -4.13 10.86 3.20
CA GLU A 17 -4.88 11.78 2.35
C GLU A 17 -6.07 11.06 1.73
N LEU A 18 -7.24 11.68 1.76
CA LEU A 18 -8.45 11.11 1.20
C LEU A 18 -8.55 11.40 -0.30
N SER A 19 -8.92 10.39 -1.07
CA SER A 19 -9.07 10.45 -2.54
C SER A 19 -10.30 11.25 -2.98
N THR A 20 -10.49 12.45 -2.41
CA THR A 20 -11.54 13.37 -2.84
C THR A 20 -11.09 14.22 -4.01
N LYS A 21 -12.02 14.66 -4.85
CA LYS A 21 -11.72 15.55 -5.98
C LYS A 21 -11.40 16.99 -5.56
N THR A 22 -11.88 17.39 -4.39
CA THR A 22 -11.73 18.75 -3.86
C THR A 22 -11.23 18.72 -2.42
N LYS A 23 -10.62 19.81 -2.01
CA LYS A 23 -10.14 20.03 -0.64
C LYS A 23 -11.26 19.96 0.39
N ILE A 24 -10.87 19.84 1.67
CA ILE A 24 -11.82 19.63 2.77
C ILE A 24 -12.81 20.79 2.97
N PHE A 25 -12.37 22.03 2.75
CA PHE A 25 -13.19 23.23 3.05
C PHE A 25 -13.39 24.15 1.85
N CYS A 26 -12.95 23.78 0.64
CA CYS A 26 -13.14 24.56 -0.58
C CYS A 26 -13.14 23.65 -1.84
N ASN A 27 -13.39 24.26 -3.01
CA ASN A 27 -13.48 23.53 -4.29
C ASN A 27 -12.15 23.39 -5.05
N CYS A 28 -11.01 23.74 -4.46
CA CYS A 28 -9.72 23.54 -5.13
C CYS A 28 -9.44 22.05 -5.30
N SER A 29 -8.74 21.70 -6.41
CA SER A 29 -8.33 20.34 -6.70
C SER A 29 -7.36 19.80 -5.64
N THR A 30 -7.39 18.48 -5.44
CA THR A 30 -6.43 17.72 -4.61
C THR A 30 -5.39 16.99 -5.47
N GLU A 31 -5.37 17.21 -6.78
CA GLU A 31 -4.47 16.49 -7.70
C GLU A 31 -2.99 16.75 -7.38
N PHE A 32 -2.24 15.66 -7.23
CA PHE A 32 -0.80 15.72 -6.95
C PHE A 32 0.01 16.13 -8.19
N GLY A 33 1.12 16.83 -7.99
CA GLY A 33 2.09 17.14 -9.04
C GLY A 33 1.82 18.40 -9.87
N SER A 34 0.79 19.17 -9.53
CA SER A 34 0.52 20.48 -10.16
C SER A 34 1.61 21.50 -9.81
N ALA A 35 1.81 22.50 -10.67
CA ALA A 35 2.75 23.58 -10.41
C ALA A 35 2.46 24.28 -9.07
N PRO A 36 3.49 24.71 -8.30
CA PRO A 36 3.31 25.28 -6.97
C PRO A 36 2.31 26.44 -6.94
N ASN A 37 1.45 26.46 -5.94
CA ASN A 37 0.43 27.51 -5.70
C ASN A 37 -0.57 27.74 -6.85
N THR A 38 -0.84 26.71 -7.67
CA THR A 38 -1.85 26.79 -8.73
C THR A 38 -3.22 26.22 -8.32
N GLN A 39 -3.27 25.44 -7.26
CA GLN A 39 -4.49 24.83 -6.71
C GLN A 39 -4.88 25.50 -5.38
N VAL A 40 -5.00 26.81 -5.39
CA VAL A 40 -5.26 27.63 -4.21
C VAL A 40 -6.40 28.61 -4.45
N CYS A 41 -7.13 28.93 -3.39
CA CYS A 41 -8.18 29.96 -3.40
C CYS A 41 -8.11 30.76 -2.09
N PRO A 42 -8.84 31.87 -1.95
CA PRO A 42 -8.87 32.66 -0.71
C PRO A 42 -9.16 31.85 0.56
N ILE A 43 -9.97 30.78 0.46
CA ILE A 43 -10.32 29.94 1.63
C ILE A 43 -9.11 29.14 2.10
N CYS A 44 -8.49 28.32 1.24
CA CYS A 44 -7.35 27.49 1.64
C CYS A 44 -6.06 28.31 1.88
N MET A 45 -5.99 29.55 1.38
CA MET A 45 -4.92 30.50 1.73
C MET A 45 -5.20 31.27 3.05
N GLY A 46 -6.34 31.06 3.68
CA GLY A 46 -6.69 31.69 4.96
C GLY A 46 -6.89 33.20 4.88
N LEU A 47 -7.35 33.74 3.75
CA LEU A 47 -7.56 35.18 3.62
C LEU A 47 -8.69 35.66 4.54
N PRO A 48 -8.59 36.89 5.10
CA PRO A 48 -9.62 37.42 5.98
C PRO A 48 -11.02 37.49 5.32
N GLY A 49 -12.05 37.08 6.08
CA GLY A 49 -13.43 37.11 5.63
C GLY A 49 -13.91 35.89 4.82
N THR A 50 -13.05 34.89 4.63
CA THR A 50 -13.45 33.63 4.00
C THR A 50 -13.98 32.64 5.02
N LEU A 51 -14.98 31.83 4.61
CA LEU A 51 -15.59 30.82 5.47
C LEU A 51 -15.37 29.41 4.89
N PRO A 52 -15.04 28.43 5.73
CA PRO A 52 -14.89 27.02 5.32
C PRO A 52 -16.27 26.40 5.06
N VAL A 53 -16.34 25.46 4.11
CA VAL A 53 -17.51 24.61 3.88
C VAL A 53 -17.05 23.16 3.84
N LEU A 54 -17.51 22.35 4.80
CA LEU A 54 -17.09 20.96 4.94
C LEU A 54 -17.52 20.12 3.73
N ASN A 55 -16.58 19.43 3.13
CA ASN A 55 -16.81 18.48 2.04
C ASN A 55 -17.46 17.20 2.60
N GLU A 56 -18.71 16.93 2.18
CA GLU A 56 -19.48 15.76 2.61
C GLU A 56 -18.77 14.44 2.33
N LYS A 57 -18.02 14.34 1.21
CA LYS A 57 -17.29 13.14 0.84
C LYS A 57 -16.17 12.80 1.82
N VAL A 58 -15.60 13.78 2.49
CA VAL A 58 -14.59 13.58 3.55
C VAL A 58 -15.23 12.86 4.74
N VAL A 59 -16.40 13.26 5.15
CA VAL A 59 -17.15 12.61 6.25
C VAL A 59 -17.52 11.17 5.85
N GLU A 60 -18.04 10.97 4.65
CA GLU A 60 -18.35 9.63 4.11
C GLU A 60 -17.12 8.71 4.14
N TYR A 61 -15.97 9.20 3.64
CA TYR A 61 -14.74 8.43 3.59
C TYR A 61 -14.17 8.13 4.98
N ALA A 62 -14.24 9.06 5.91
CA ALA A 62 -13.81 8.83 7.28
C ALA A 62 -14.71 7.80 8.00
N VAL A 63 -16.04 7.87 7.81
CA VAL A 63 -16.97 6.84 8.32
C VAL A 63 -16.69 5.48 7.70
N LYS A 64 -16.44 5.44 6.40
CA LYS A 64 -16.09 4.21 5.66
C LYS A 64 -14.82 3.58 6.21
N ALA A 65 -13.77 4.39 6.45
CA ALA A 65 -12.54 3.95 7.09
C ALA A 65 -12.79 3.44 8.52
N GLY A 66 -13.55 4.19 9.32
CA GLY A 66 -13.90 3.77 10.68
C GLY A 66 -14.62 2.42 10.75
N LEU A 67 -15.60 2.21 9.87
CA LEU A 67 -16.34 0.93 9.78
C LEU A 67 -15.42 -0.23 9.37
N ALA A 68 -14.55 -0.02 8.39
CA ALA A 68 -13.61 -1.02 7.92
C ALA A 68 -12.54 -1.37 8.97
N LEU A 69 -12.25 -0.45 9.88
CA LEU A 69 -11.29 -0.58 10.98
C LEU A 69 -11.96 -0.94 12.31
N ASN A 70 -13.22 -1.41 12.26
CA ASN A 70 -13.99 -1.86 13.42
C ASN A 70 -14.21 -0.78 14.50
N CYS A 71 -14.21 0.50 14.11
CA CYS A 71 -14.47 1.61 15.03
C CYS A 71 -15.96 1.80 15.30
N SER A 72 -16.24 2.36 16.48
CA SER A 72 -17.52 2.98 16.78
C SER A 72 -17.60 4.35 16.11
N ILE A 73 -18.67 4.62 15.36
CA ILE A 73 -18.88 5.91 14.69
C ILE A 73 -19.65 6.86 15.62
N SER A 74 -19.11 8.07 15.81
CA SER A 74 -19.78 9.12 16.60
C SER A 74 -20.93 9.71 15.81
N MET A 75 -22.13 9.72 16.38
CA MET A 75 -23.32 10.34 15.77
C MET A 75 -23.33 11.87 15.91
N ASP A 76 -22.53 12.39 16.85
CA ASP A 76 -22.36 13.84 17.10
C ASP A 76 -20.87 14.13 17.25
N SER A 77 -20.30 14.76 16.26
CA SER A 77 -18.89 15.13 16.18
C SER A 77 -18.75 16.60 15.82
N LYS A 78 -17.59 17.18 16.00
CA LYS A 78 -17.30 18.57 15.70
C LYS A 78 -15.88 18.75 15.21
N ASN A 79 -15.65 19.87 14.54
CA ASN A 79 -14.31 20.32 14.20
C ASN A 79 -13.81 21.30 15.26
N ASP A 80 -12.51 21.24 15.53
CA ASP A 80 -11.81 22.10 16.47
C ASP A 80 -10.63 22.80 15.78
N ARG A 81 -10.27 23.99 16.26
CA ARG A 81 -9.04 24.66 15.85
C ARG A 81 -7.88 24.20 16.73
N LYS A 82 -6.86 23.62 16.10
CA LYS A 82 -5.55 23.33 16.67
C LYS A 82 -4.63 24.51 16.37
N ASN A 83 -4.36 25.35 17.38
CA ASN A 83 -3.63 26.59 17.17
C ASN A 83 -2.13 26.39 17.31
N TYR A 84 -1.41 26.60 16.23
CA TYR A 84 0.04 26.67 16.20
C TYR A 84 0.51 27.51 15.01
N PHE A 85 1.68 28.07 15.11
CA PHE A 85 2.22 28.98 14.11
C PHE A 85 3.32 28.32 13.30
N TYR A 86 3.07 28.11 11.99
CA TYR A 86 4.05 27.57 11.08
C TYR A 86 3.88 28.18 9.66
N PRO A 87 4.97 28.33 8.86
CA PRO A 87 4.88 29.02 7.55
C PRO A 87 3.95 28.36 6.53
N ASP A 88 3.78 27.05 6.58
CA ASP A 88 2.90 26.28 5.69
C ASP A 88 1.46 26.16 6.20
N LEU A 89 1.15 26.81 7.32
CA LEU A 89 -0.18 26.87 7.91
C LEU A 89 -0.73 28.31 7.81
N PRO A 90 -1.36 28.68 6.68
CA PRO A 90 -1.65 30.08 6.36
C PRO A 90 -2.66 30.75 7.31
N LYS A 91 -3.51 29.97 7.98
CA LYS A 91 -4.47 30.47 8.98
C LYS A 91 -3.89 30.61 10.38
N SER A 92 -2.67 30.11 10.63
CA SER A 92 -2.05 29.95 11.95
C SER A 92 -2.81 28.99 12.88
N TYR A 93 -3.69 28.18 12.34
CA TYR A 93 -4.34 27.04 12.99
C TYR A 93 -4.70 25.97 11.95
N GLN A 94 -4.79 24.75 12.40
CA GLN A 94 -5.29 23.60 11.62
C GLN A 94 -6.68 23.24 12.11
N ILE A 95 -7.64 23.05 11.19
CA ILE A 95 -8.93 22.49 11.55
C ILE A 95 -8.77 20.97 11.63
N SER A 96 -9.10 20.43 12.82
CA SER A 96 -8.95 19.02 13.17
C SER A 96 -10.11 18.60 14.08
N GLN A 97 -10.00 17.53 14.85
CA GLN A 97 -10.98 17.09 15.86
C GLN A 97 -10.25 16.65 17.12
N PHE A 98 -10.64 17.13 18.28
CA PHE A 98 -9.94 16.86 19.54
C PHE A 98 -10.74 15.93 20.48
N ASP A 99 -11.77 16.46 21.14
CA ASP A 99 -12.53 15.74 22.18
C ASP A 99 -13.69 14.90 21.63
N LYS A 100 -14.16 15.19 20.41
CA LYS A 100 -15.23 14.45 19.73
C LYS A 100 -14.81 13.97 18.33
N PRO A 101 -13.84 13.06 18.22
CA PRO A 101 -13.43 12.54 16.93
C PRO A 101 -14.57 11.74 16.30
N LEU A 102 -14.51 11.60 14.97
CA LEU A 102 -15.58 10.95 14.20
C LEU A 102 -15.65 9.44 14.49
N CYS A 103 -14.51 8.78 14.71
CA CYS A 103 -14.45 7.34 14.98
C CYS A 103 -13.60 7.03 16.21
N ASN A 104 -14.00 6.02 16.99
CA ASN A 104 -13.35 5.64 18.24
C ASN A 104 -13.27 4.12 18.41
N ASN A 105 -12.30 3.66 19.19
CA ASN A 105 -12.22 2.30 19.74
C ASN A 105 -12.28 1.20 18.64
N GLY A 106 -11.46 1.33 17.60
CA GLY A 106 -11.33 0.30 16.57
C GLY A 106 -10.21 -0.69 16.85
N TYR A 107 -9.95 -1.57 15.86
CA TYR A 107 -8.79 -2.46 15.89
C TYR A 107 -8.46 -3.01 14.49
N ILE A 108 -7.19 -3.44 14.35
CA ILE A 108 -6.71 -4.25 13.24
C ILE A 108 -6.12 -5.53 13.83
N GLU A 109 -6.43 -6.68 13.25
CA GLU A 109 -5.77 -7.94 13.58
C GLU A 109 -4.52 -8.13 12.72
N ILE A 110 -3.40 -8.40 13.35
CA ILE A 110 -2.12 -8.75 12.71
C ILE A 110 -1.62 -10.10 13.26
N GLU A 111 -0.56 -10.63 12.69
CA GLU A 111 0.21 -11.72 13.31
C GLU A 111 1.31 -11.10 14.19
N ASP A 112 1.54 -11.64 15.39
CA ASP A 112 2.72 -11.32 16.21
C ASP A 112 4.00 -11.92 15.58
N ASP A 113 5.16 -11.74 16.21
CA ASP A 113 6.42 -12.28 15.70
C ASP A 113 6.52 -13.82 15.79
N ASN A 114 5.58 -14.46 16.49
CA ASN A 114 5.46 -15.92 16.60
C ASN A 114 4.40 -16.49 15.64
N GLY A 115 3.71 -15.64 14.87
CA GLY A 115 2.63 -16.04 13.97
C GLY A 115 1.27 -16.17 14.63
N ASN A 116 1.10 -15.73 15.87
CA ASN A 116 -0.20 -15.78 16.56
C ASN A 116 -1.05 -14.54 16.22
N PRO A 117 -2.39 -14.67 16.13
CA PRO A 117 -3.28 -13.53 15.94
C PRO A 117 -3.15 -12.52 17.10
N LYS A 118 -2.98 -11.25 16.73
CA LYS A 118 -2.86 -10.14 17.69
C LYS A 118 -3.72 -8.98 17.25
N LYS A 119 -4.55 -8.45 18.15
CA LYS A 119 -5.30 -7.21 17.92
C LYS A 119 -4.45 -6.03 18.33
N VAL A 120 -4.27 -5.09 17.40
CA VAL A 120 -3.76 -3.75 17.66
C VAL A 120 -4.95 -2.81 17.67
N ARG A 121 -5.21 -2.20 18.82
CA ARG A 121 -6.34 -1.30 19.01
C ARG A 121 -6.09 0.05 18.36
N ILE A 122 -7.15 0.66 17.88
CA ILE A 122 -7.18 2.03 17.37
C ILE A 122 -7.92 2.88 18.40
N LEU A 123 -7.23 3.90 18.92
CA LEU A 123 -7.81 4.83 19.86
C LEU A 123 -8.90 5.68 19.20
N ARG A 124 -8.55 6.30 18.06
CA ARG A 124 -9.46 7.16 17.30
C ARG A 124 -9.04 7.29 15.83
N ILE A 125 -10.02 7.72 15.04
CA ILE A 125 -9.80 8.27 13.70
C ILE A 125 -10.51 9.61 13.66
N HIS A 126 -9.81 10.64 13.25
CA HIS A 126 -10.39 11.96 13.09
C HIS A 126 -10.04 12.57 11.74
N ILE A 127 -10.87 13.51 11.29
CA ILE A 127 -10.66 14.27 10.06
C ILE A 127 -9.87 15.54 10.37
N GLU A 128 -9.01 15.92 9.46
CA GLU A 128 -8.26 17.18 9.53
C GLU A 128 -7.85 17.67 8.14
N GLU A 129 -7.40 18.90 8.06
CA GLU A 129 -6.79 19.44 6.85
C GLU A 129 -5.28 19.28 6.87
N ASP A 130 -4.68 18.99 5.71
CA ASP A 130 -3.21 18.99 5.59
C ASP A 130 -2.66 20.42 5.54
N SER A 131 -1.40 20.58 5.95
CA SER A 131 -0.63 21.81 5.80
C SER A 131 -0.06 21.94 4.40
N GLY A 132 0.48 23.10 4.04
CA GLY A 132 1.27 23.30 2.83
C GLY A 132 2.57 22.50 2.84
N LYS A 133 3.40 22.72 1.82
CA LYS A 133 4.73 22.11 1.71
C LYS A 133 5.80 23.19 1.81
N LEU A 134 6.80 22.95 2.67
CA LEU A 134 7.99 23.78 2.77
C LEU A 134 9.13 23.19 1.94
N ASN A 135 9.61 23.94 0.96
CA ASN A 135 10.78 23.59 0.19
C ASN A 135 11.95 24.47 0.68
N HIS A 136 12.86 23.87 1.43
CA HIS A 136 14.07 24.55 1.86
C HIS A 136 15.01 24.77 0.67
N ASN A 137 15.25 26.03 0.32
CA ASN A 137 16.16 26.39 -0.77
C ASN A 137 17.41 27.05 -0.15
N GLU A 138 18.50 26.30 -0.08
CA GLU A 138 19.77 26.75 0.46
C GLU A 138 20.32 27.97 -0.29
N PHE A 139 20.03 28.10 -1.58
CA PHE A 139 20.50 29.21 -2.42
C PHE A 139 19.68 30.51 -2.21
N ALA A 140 18.45 30.42 -1.73
CA ALA A 140 17.58 31.58 -1.53
C ALA A 140 17.63 32.13 -0.10
N GLY A 141 18.33 31.47 0.82
CA GLY A 141 18.41 31.87 2.24
C GLY A 141 17.06 31.82 2.97
N GLY A 142 16.13 30.99 2.50
CA GLY A 142 14.79 30.85 3.08
C GLY A 142 14.05 29.61 2.59
N ALA A 143 12.80 29.44 3.02
CA ALA A 143 11.92 28.39 2.58
C ALA A 143 10.87 28.93 1.59
N LEU A 144 10.63 28.17 0.52
CA LEU A 144 9.53 28.41 -0.41
C LEU A 144 8.30 27.66 0.07
N VAL A 145 7.16 28.34 0.13
CA VAL A 145 5.89 27.78 0.60
C VAL A 145 5.02 27.41 -0.61
N ASP A 146 4.65 26.16 -0.71
CA ASP A 146 3.67 25.66 -1.68
C ASP A 146 2.38 25.28 -0.94
N LEU A 147 1.31 26.01 -1.20
CA LEU A 147 -0.02 25.82 -0.58
C LEU A 147 -0.95 24.89 -1.37
N ASN A 148 -0.49 24.23 -2.44
CA ASN A 148 -1.31 23.26 -3.18
C ASN A 148 -1.85 22.17 -2.26
N ARG A 149 -1.04 21.70 -1.30
CA ARG A 149 -1.46 20.68 -0.33
C ARG A 149 -2.30 21.25 0.82
N ALA A 150 -2.17 22.54 1.16
CA ALA A 150 -2.93 23.14 2.26
C ALA A 150 -4.44 22.97 2.07
N GLY A 151 -5.10 22.30 3.03
CA GLY A 151 -6.51 21.98 2.98
C GLY A 151 -6.86 20.69 2.23
N VAL A 152 -5.88 19.87 1.80
CA VAL A 152 -6.12 18.49 1.34
C VAL A 152 -6.70 17.70 2.51
N PRO A 153 -7.80 16.93 2.31
CA PRO A 153 -8.41 16.20 3.39
C PRO A 153 -7.53 15.06 3.88
N LEU A 154 -7.34 14.97 5.18
CA LEU A 154 -6.66 13.88 5.88
C LEU A 154 -7.62 13.16 6.84
N ILE A 155 -7.32 11.89 7.05
CA ILE A 155 -7.68 11.19 8.28
C ILE A 155 -6.39 10.87 9.05
N GLU A 156 -6.40 11.14 10.35
CA GLU A 156 -5.37 10.67 11.27
C GLU A 156 -5.90 9.47 12.04
N ILE A 157 -5.18 8.36 11.97
CA ILE A 157 -5.48 7.08 12.61
C ILE A 157 -4.47 6.87 13.73
N VAL A 158 -4.92 6.97 14.97
CA VAL A 158 -4.06 6.84 16.16
C VAL A 158 -4.24 5.46 16.77
N SER A 159 -3.17 4.67 16.82
CA SER A 159 -3.20 3.37 17.50
C SER A 159 -3.03 3.50 19.01
N GLU A 160 -3.51 2.49 19.75
CA GLU A 160 -3.05 2.25 21.11
C GLU A 160 -1.61 1.68 21.08
N PRO A 161 -0.84 1.78 22.19
CA PRO A 161 0.52 1.30 22.26
C PRO A 161 0.61 -0.22 22.44
N ASP A 162 -0.01 -0.97 21.55
CA ASP A 162 -0.11 -2.44 21.61
C ASP A 162 1.02 -3.14 20.86
N ILE A 163 1.73 -2.45 19.96
CA ILE A 163 2.80 -2.98 19.12
C ILE A 163 4.07 -3.21 19.98
N ARG A 164 4.79 -4.29 19.69
CA ARG A 164 5.95 -4.73 20.50
C ARG A 164 7.25 -4.87 19.72
N SER A 165 7.21 -4.73 18.39
CA SER A 165 8.39 -4.83 17.52
C SER A 165 8.25 -4.04 16.24
N SER A 166 9.36 -3.80 15.55
CA SER A 166 9.38 -3.20 14.21
C SER A 166 8.67 -4.09 13.17
N GLY A 167 8.73 -5.42 13.34
CA GLY A 167 8.02 -6.38 12.50
C GLY A 167 6.50 -6.29 12.64
N GLU A 168 6.00 -6.16 13.86
CA GLU A 168 4.57 -5.93 14.11
C GLU A 168 4.10 -4.58 13.56
N ALA A 169 4.91 -3.52 13.71
CA ALA A 169 4.62 -2.20 13.13
C ALA A 169 4.49 -2.25 11.61
N ASP A 170 5.40 -2.95 10.92
CA ASP A 170 5.35 -3.14 9.48
C ASP A 170 4.07 -3.87 9.03
N ARG A 171 3.72 -4.97 9.72
CA ARG A 171 2.49 -5.73 9.43
C ARG A 171 1.24 -4.88 9.63
N TYR A 172 1.20 -4.09 10.71
CA TYR A 172 0.09 -3.16 10.97
C TYR A 172 -0.05 -2.12 9.86
N LEU A 173 1.02 -1.43 9.52
CA LEU A 173 1.02 -0.37 8.50
C LEU A 173 0.65 -0.89 7.12
N LYS A 174 1.15 -2.06 6.72
CA LYS A 174 0.81 -2.70 5.44
C LYS A 174 -0.66 -3.14 5.41
N LYS A 175 -1.16 -3.70 6.50
CA LYS A 175 -2.58 -4.11 6.59
C LYS A 175 -3.51 -2.90 6.58
N LEU A 176 -3.16 -1.84 7.31
CA LEU A 176 -3.89 -0.58 7.30
C LEU A 176 -3.94 0.03 5.88
N LYS A 177 -2.78 0.13 5.21
CA LYS A 177 -2.70 0.57 3.82
C LYS A 177 -3.62 -0.24 2.91
N SER A 178 -3.53 -1.56 2.96
CA SER A 178 -4.37 -2.46 2.16
C SER A 178 -5.86 -2.21 2.40
N ILE A 179 -6.29 -2.08 3.66
CA ILE A 179 -7.69 -1.80 4.01
C ILE A 179 -8.15 -0.48 3.39
N LEU A 180 -7.39 0.61 3.55
CA LEU A 180 -7.73 1.93 3.03
C LEU A 180 -7.82 1.95 1.49
N GLN A 181 -6.94 1.22 0.81
CA GLN A 181 -6.98 1.05 -0.64
C GLN A 181 -8.18 0.20 -1.09
N TYR A 182 -8.49 -0.89 -0.38
CA TYR A 182 -9.66 -1.73 -0.71
C TYR A 182 -10.98 -0.98 -0.63
N ILE A 183 -11.14 -0.14 0.37
CA ILE A 183 -12.33 0.71 0.50
C ILE A 183 -12.26 1.99 -0.34
N GLU A 184 -11.19 2.20 -1.10
CA GLU A 184 -11.01 3.32 -2.05
C GLU A 184 -11.12 4.72 -1.40
N VAL A 185 -10.66 4.85 -0.16
CA VAL A 185 -10.67 6.15 0.54
C VAL A 185 -9.34 6.89 0.42
N SER A 186 -8.25 6.18 0.12
CA SER A 186 -6.90 6.73 -0.07
C SER A 186 -6.10 5.86 -1.04
N ASP A 187 -5.21 6.46 -1.81
CA ASP A 187 -4.23 5.74 -2.63
C ASP A 187 -3.01 5.26 -1.83
N CYS A 188 -2.80 5.83 -0.65
CA CYS A 188 -1.78 5.43 0.32
C CYS A 188 -0.36 5.35 -0.27
N LYS A 189 0.08 6.37 -1.00
CA LYS A 189 1.43 6.46 -1.57
C LYS A 189 2.37 7.23 -0.65
N MET A 190 3.35 6.55 -0.09
CA MET A 190 4.34 7.18 0.80
C MET A 190 5.25 8.15 0.04
N GLU A 191 5.60 7.82 -1.20
CA GLU A 191 6.45 8.65 -2.08
C GLU A 191 5.81 9.98 -2.49
N GLU A 192 4.48 10.04 -2.57
CA GLU A 192 3.73 11.26 -2.83
C GLU A 192 3.33 12.00 -1.54
N GLY A 193 3.50 11.33 -0.38
CA GLY A 193 3.15 11.86 0.94
C GLY A 193 1.68 11.69 1.31
N SER A 194 0.90 10.95 0.51
CA SER A 194 -0.50 10.66 0.84
C SER A 194 -0.68 9.59 1.92
N TYR A 195 0.42 8.93 2.34
CA TYR A 195 0.46 8.00 3.47
C TYR A 195 1.72 8.25 4.29
N ARG A 196 1.56 8.73 5.51
CA ARG A 196 2.67 9.08 6.42
C ARG A 196 2.43 8.41 7.78
N ALA A 197 3.49 8.06 8.48
CA ALA A 197 3.38 7.52 9.82
C ALA A 197 4.41 8.17 10.74
N ASP A 198 3.93 8.68 11.87
CA ASP A 198 4.74 9.07 13.01
C ASP A 198 4.74 7.92 14.02
N VAL A 199 5.89 7.66 14.62
CA VAL A 199 6.09 6.48 15.47
C VAL A 199 6.51 6.89 16.87
N ASN A 200 5.75 6.48 17.87
CA ASN A 200 6.10 6.65 19.26
C ASN A 200 6.73 5.36 19.79
N VAL A 201 7.96 5.42 20.29
CA VAL A 201 8.69 4.27 20.84
C VAL A 201 9.12 4.55 22.27
N SER A 202 8.92 3.56 23.13
CA SER A 202 9.53 3.52 24.46
C SER A 202 9.93 2.11 24.82
N VAL A 203 10.83 1.96 25.81
CA VAL A 203 11.21 0.69 26.42
C VAL A 203 11.04 0.78 27.94
N HIS A 204 10.64 -0.33 28.57
CA HIS A 204 10.55 -0.44 30.03
C HIS A 204 10.92 -1.84 30.46
N LYS A 205 11.24 -2.02 31.74
CA LYS A 205 11.42 -3.35 32.30
C LYS A 205 10.05 -4.02 32.56
N PRO A 206 9.97 -5.35 32.47
CA PRO A 206 8.74 -6.07 32.81
C PRO A 206 8.19 -5.66 34.18
N ASN A 207 6.89 -5.41 34.24
CA ASN A 207 6.15 -4.95 35.43
C ASN A 207 6.46 -3.52 35.92
N GLU A 208 7.24 -2.75 35.18
CA GLU A 208 7.41 -1.30 35.41
C GLU A 208 6.44 -0.49 34.52
N PRO A 209 6.12 0.76 34.89
CA PRO A 209 5.37 1.68 34.01
C PRO A 209 6.09 1.89 32.68
N PHE A 210 5.33 2.23 31.63
CA PHE A 210 5.91 2.58 30.34
C PHE A 210 6.98 3.66 30.46
N GLY A 211 8.08 3.49 29.74
CA GLY A 211 9.15 4.46 29.64
C GLY A 211 8.73 5.75 28.95
N LYS A 212 9.61 6.76 28.99
CA LYS A 212 9.41 7.99 28.24
C LYS A 212 9.55 7.69 26.74
N ARG A 213 8.59 8.18 25.96
CA ARG A 213 8.53 7.91 24.51
C ARG A 213 9.29 8.97 23.72
N HIS A 214 9.95 8.52 22.67
CA HIS A 214 10.38 9.36 21.56
C HIS A 214 9.38 9.25 20.42
N GLU A 215 9.01 10.39 19.84
CA GLU A 215 8.18 10.47 18.64
C GLU A 215 9.09 10.64 17.43
N MET A 216 9.15 9.63 16.58
CA MET A 216 9.99 9.64 15.38
C MET A 216 9.21 10.12 14.17
N LYS A 217 9.81 11.03 13.40
CA LYS A 217 9.26 11.63 12.18
C LYS A 217 10.21 11.47 10.99
N ASN A 218 9.75 11.83 9.79
CA ASN A 218 10.55 11.87 8.57
C ASN A 218 10.97 10.50 8.04
N MET A 219 10.08 9.52 8.11
CA MET A 219 10.30 8.19 7.54
C MET A 219 9.47 8.03 6.28
N ASN A 220 10.13 7.80 5.14
CA ASN A 220 9.51 7.83 3.83
C ASN A 220 9.26 6.43 3.23
N SER A 221 9.47 5.36 4.01
CA SER A 221 9.20 3.99 3.60
C SER A 221 8.98 3.08 4.80
N PHE A 222 8.29 1.97 4.61
CA PHE A 222 8.13 0.96 5.67
C PHE A 222 9.46 0.44 6.18
N LYS A 223 10.47 0.30 5.30
CA LYS A 223 11.81 -0.12 5.67
C LYS A 223 12.51 0.92 6.55
N SER A 224 12.34 2.21 6.25
CA SER A 224 12.85 3.30 7.10
C SER A 224 12.19 3.28 8.47
N ILE A 225 10.87 3.04 8.54
CA ILE A 225 10.14 2.92 9.81
C ILE A 225 10.69 1.77 10.65
N GLN A 226 10.87 0.59 10.08
CA GLN A 226 11.45 -0.56 10.79
C GLN A 226 12.86 -0.25 11.33
N ARG A 227 13.73 0.31 10.48
CA ARG A 227 15.10 0.69 10.88
C ARG A 227 15.12 1.72 11.99
N ALA A 228 14.23 2.71 11.93
CA ALA A 228 14.11 3.75 12.95
C ALA A 228 13.66 3.16 14.30
N ILE A 229 12.65 2.29 14.30
CA ILE A 229 12.19 1.59 15.51
C ILE A 229 13.32 0.74 16.10
N ASP A 230 13.99 -0.08 15.28
CA ASP A 230 15.07 -0.95 15.74
C ASP A 230 16.26 -0.17 16.31
N PHE A 231 16.58 0.98 15.73
CA PHE A 231 17.61 1.88 16.24
C PHE A 231 17.21 2.46 17.59
N GLU A 232 16.00 3.01 17.67
CA GLU A 232 15.49 3.70 18.84
C GLU A 232 15.37 2.77 20.06
N ILE A 233 14.90 1.54 19.85
CA ILE A 233 14.85 0.51 20.91
C ILE A 233 16.25 0.29 21.51
N LYS A 234 17.26 0.11 20.64
CA LYS A 234 18.64 -0.14 21.09
C LYS A 234 19.23 1.06 21.81
N ASP A 235 18.95 2.27 21.33
CA ASP A 235 19.46 3.50 21.92
C ASP A 235 18.86 3.76 23.29
N GLN A 236 17.53 3.57 23.47
CA GLN A 236 16.87 3.71 24.76
C GLN A 236 17.29 2.63 25.77
N ILE A 237 17.50 1.37 25.32
CA ILE A 237 18.04 0.32 26.20
C ILE A 237 19.44 0.72 26.68
N ARG A 238 20.31 1.16 25.77
CA ARG A 238 21.66 1.62 26.11
C ARG A 238 21.64 2.78 27.13
N ALA A 239 20.76 3.77 26.89
CA ALA A 239 20.60 4.92 27.79
C ALA A 239 20.17 4.48 29.20
N ASN A 240 19.17 3.56 29.30
CA ASN A 240 18.72 3.03 30.58
C ASN A 240 19.82 2.23 31.29
N GLU A 241 20.60 1.42 30.57
CA GLU A 241 21.72 0.65 31.14
C GLU A 241 22.87 1.55 31.62
N SER A 242 23.12 2.67 30.95
CA SER A 242 24.13 3.65 31.36
C SER A 242 23.65 4.63 32.44
N GLY A 243 22.37 4.57 32.81
CA GLY A 243 21.77 5.48 33.80
C GLY A 243 21.48 6.89 33.25
N GLU A 244 21.45 7.03 31.92
CA GLU A 244 21.05 8.27 31.27
C GLU A 244 19.55 8.50 31.42
N THR A 245 19.12 9.74 31.62
CA THR A 245 17.69 10.06 31.72
C THR A 245 17.09 10.25 30.33
N ILE A 246 16.08 9.48 30.00
CA ILE A 246 15.32 9.64 28.76
C ILE A 246 14.21 10.68 28.99
N TYR A 247 14.12 11.67 28.10
CA TYR A 247 13.07 12.69 28.09
C TYR A 247 12.06 12.40 26.97
N ARG A 248 10.89 13.02 27.03
CA ARG A 248 9.90 12.96 25.96
C ARG A 248 10.31 13.94 24.87
N GLU A 249 10.73 13.43 23.71
CA GLU A 249 11.27 14.24 22.61
C GLU A 249 10.67 13.87 21.27
N THR A 250 10.69 14.84 20.33
CA THR A 250 10.44 14.58 18.91
C THR A 250 11.78 14.41 18.21
N MET A 251 11.93 13.27 17.52
CA MET A 251 13.16 12.86 16.86
C MET A 251 12.96 12.84 15.34
N ARG A 252 13.93 13.28 14.59
CA ARG A 252 13.97 13.11 13.12
C ARG A 252 14.83 11.91 12.77
N TRP A 253 14.27 11.00 11.98
CA TRP A 253 15.05 9.92 11.39
C TRP A 253 15.86 10.42 10.19
N ASP A 254 17.10 9.98 10.08
CA ASP A 254 17.99 10.22 8.94
C ASP A 254 18.40 8.87 8.32
N ASP A 255 17.87 8.59 7.14
CA ASP A 255 18.10 7.31 6.44
C ASP A 255 19.54 7.11 6.01
N VAL A 256 20.28 8.19 5.78
CA VAL A 256 21.68 8.14 5.31
C VAL A 256 22.59 7.69 6.43
N SER A 257 22.50 8.33 7.60
CA SER A 257 23.29 7.97 8.77
C SER A 257 22.73 6.78 9.54
N GLY A 258 21.44 6.45 9.35
CA GLY A 258 20.73 5.40 10.09
C GLY A 258 20.58 5.70 11.57
N ARG A 259 20.31 6.97 11.92
CA ARG A 259 20.18 7.47 13.29
C ARG A 259 19.03 8.45 13.46
N THR A 260 18.60 8.61 14.70
CA THR A 260 17.67 9.66 15.12
C THR A 260 18.42 10.89 15.63
N PHE A 261 17.84 12.06 15.41
CA PHE A 261 18.34 13.36 15.91
C PHE A 261 17.19 14.09 16.60
N SER A 262 17.46 14.64 17.80
CA SER A 262 16.48 15.48 18.50
C SER A 262 16.13 16.71 17.67
N MET A 263 14.85 17.02 17.57
CA MET A 263 14.35 18.22 16.87
C MET A 263 13.95 19.30 17.87
N ARG A 264 13.14 18.93 18.86
CA ARG A 264 12.60 19.81 19.90
C ARG A 264 11.92 18.97 20.98
N ASP A 265 11.65 19.57 22.11
CA ASP A 265 10.76 19.01 23.11
C ASP A 265 9.32 18.91 22.56
N LYS A 266 8.60 17.89 22.94
CA LYS A 266 7.20 17.71 22.51
C LYS A 266 6.30 18.69 23.26
N GLU A 267 5.59 19.54 22.49
CA GLU A 267 4.55 20.40 23.03
C GLU A 267 3.39 19.56 23.58
N ASP A 268 2.84 19.96 24.72
CA ASP A 268 1.66 19.31 25.29
C ASP A 268 0.38 19.76 24.56
N ALA A 269 -0.68 18.96 24.65
CA ALA A 269 -1.98 19.27 24.01
C ALA A 269 -2.55 20.61 24.48
N GLU A 270 -2.23 21.05 25.69
CA GLU A 270 -2.64 22.35 26.25
C GLU A 270 -2.00 23.54 25.48
N ASP A 271 -0.83 23.34 24.88
CA ASP A 271 -0.14 24.38 24.11
C ASP A 271 -0.89 24.73 22.80
N TYR A 272 -1.65 23.78 22.25
CA TYR A 272 -2.44 24.02 21.04
C TYR A 272 -3.73 24.78 21.29
N ARG A 273 -4.17 25.00 22.52
CA ARG A 273 -5.33 25.80 22.90
C ARG A 273 -6.56 25.47 22.02
N TYR A 274 -6.91 24.19 21.97
CA TYR A 274 -8.05 23.69 21.20
C TYR A 274 -9.35 24.39 21.59
N PHE A 275 -10.14 24.78 20.61
CA PHE A 275 -11.53 25.22 20.78
C PHE A 275 -12.37 24.89 19.54
N PRO A 276 -13.71 24.76 19.66
CA PRO A 276 -14.56 24.45 18.53
C PRO A 276 -14.41 25.47 17.39
N GLU A 277 -14.34 24.95 16.13
CA GLU A 277 -14.33 25.80 14.94
C GLU A 277 -15.69 26.52 14.79
N PRO A 278 -15.77 27.85 15.00
CA PRO A 278 -17.05 28.57 15.04
C PRO A 278 -17.73 28.66 13.68
N ASP A 279 -16.98 28.54 12.60
CA ASP A 279 -17.48 28.68 11.22
C ASP A 279 -17.99 27.36 10.62
N LEU A 280 -17.87 26.25 11.36
CA LEU A 280 -18.37 24.94 10.95
C LEU A 280 -19.44 24.42 11.91
N ALA A 281 -20.56 23.97 11.35
CA ALA A 281 -21.59 23.28 12.13
C ALA A 281 -21.08 21.92 12.64
N ALA A 282 -21.66 21.45 13.75
CA ALA A 282 -21.42 20.11 14.25
C ALA A 282 -21.83 19.04 13.21
N ILE A 283 -21.03 17.98 13.10
CA ILE A 283 -21.30 16.85 12.22
C ILE A 283 -22.29 15.93 12.93
N LYS A 284 -23.51 15.85 12.41
CA LYS A 284 -24.56 14.97 12.94
C LYS A 284 -24.86 13.88 11.93
N LEU A 285 -24.64 12.63 12.33
CA LEU A 285 -24.88 11.45 11.50
C LEU A 285 -26.11 10.70 12.00
N SER A 286 -26.94 10.23 11.08
CA SER A 286 -28.02 9.31 11.41
C SER A 286 -27.52 7.85 11.34
N LYS A 287 -28.23 6.97 12.04
CA LYS A 287 -27.95 5.53 11.98
C LYS A 287 -28.14 5.00 10.56
N GLU A 288 -29.19 5.45 9.88
CA GLU A 288 -29.51 5.05 8.50
C GLU A 288 -28.37 5.42 7.53
N TYR A 289 -27.76 6.60 7.72
CA TYR A 289 -26.61 7.02 6.92
C TYR A 289 -25.40 6.10 7.16
N ILE A 290 -25.08 5.81 8.42
CA ILE A 290 -23.98 4.90 8.79
C ILE A 290 -24.24 3.49 8.24
N ASP A 291 -25.46 2.97 8.41
CA ASP A 291 -25.84 1.65 7.91
C ASP A 291 -25.79 1.60 6.38
N SER A 292 -26.14 2.68 5.68
CA SER A 292 -26.01 2.76 4.21
C SER A 292 -24.57 2.63 3.75
N ILE A 293 -23.63 3.29 4.42
CA ILE A 293 -22.19 3.16 4.12
C ILE A 293 -21.71 1.74 4.42
N LYS A 294 -22.10 1.19 5.57
CA LYS A 294 -21.72 -0.16 5.98
C LYS A 294 -22.15 -1.23 4.96
N ASN A 295 -23.38 -1.13 4.47
CA ASN A 295 -23.93 -2.09 3.50
C ASN A 295 -23.28 -1.97 2.10
N ASN A 296 -22.62 -0.85 1.81
CA ASN A 296 -21.91 -0.59 0.56
C ASN A 296 -20.39 -0.76 0.68
N LEU A 297 -19.87 -1.26 1.82
CA LEU A 297 -18.46 -1.60 1.93
C LEU A 297 -18.12 -2.75 0.96
N PRO A 298 -17.00 -2.67 0.24
CA PRO A 298 -16.53 -3.79 -0.57
C PRO A 298 -16.13 -4.97 0.32
N GLU A 299 -15.99 -6.13 -0.29
CA GLU A 299 -15.43 -7.30 0.40
C GLU A 299 -14.01 -6.99 0.87
N MET A 300 -13.75 -7.19 2.16
CA MET A 300 -12.46 -6.88 2.77
C MET A 300 -11.39 -7.91 2.43
N PRO A 301 -10.09 -7.56 2.43
CA PRO A 301 -9.01 -8.47 2.06
C PRO A 301 -9.06 -9.82 2.78
N GLU A 302 -9.37 -9.82 4.08
CA GLU A 302 -9.41 -11.04 4.90
C GLU A 302 -10.54 -11.98 4.46
N SER A 303 -11.76 -11.44 4.29
CA SER A 303 -12.91 -12.22 3.80
C SER A 303 -12.67 -12.76 2.39
N ARG A 304 -12.03 -11.94 1.53
CA ARG A 304 -11.66 -12.33 0.17
C ARG A 304 -10.61 -13.45 0.18
N LYS A 305 -9.61 -13.38 1.07
CA LYS A 305 -8.62 -14.44 1.28
C LYS A 305 -9.29 -15.76 1.69
N GLU A 306 -10.18 -15.70 2.68
CA GLU A 306 -10.92 -16.88 3.12
C GLU A 306 -11.76 -17.49 2.01
N ARG A 307 -12.46 -16.67 1.23
CA ARG A 307 -13.24 -17.12 0.08
C ARG A 307 -12.35 -17.79 -0.98
N TYR A 308 -11.17 -17.23 -1.29
CA TYR A 308 -10.24 -17.86 -2.25
C TYR A 308 -9.77 -19.22 -1.78
N MET A 309 -9.53 -19.39 -0.49
CA MET A 309 -9.14 -20.69 0.08
C MET A 309 -10.29 -21.69 0.06
N GLN A 310 -11.50 -21.27 0.45
CA GLN A 310 -12.65 -22.17 0.61
C GLN A 310 -13.33 -22.52 -0.73
N GLU A 311 -13.54 -21.54 -1.60
CA GLU A 311 -14.29 -21.73 -2.84
C GLU A 311 -13.40 -22.07 -4.03
N LEU A 312 -12.18 -21.51 -4.10
CA LEU A 312 -11.26 -21.69 -5.23
C LEU A 312 -10.13 -22.68 -4.93
N GLY A 313 -10.03 -23.18 -3.69
CA GLY A 313 -9.04 -24.19 -3.28
C GLY A 313 -7.59 -23.70 -3.34
N LEU A 314 -7.37 -22.38 -3.22
CA LEU A 314 -6.02 -21.82 -3.22
C LEU A 314 -5.32 -22.08 -1.87
N SER A 315 -3.98 -22.14 -1.91
CA SER A 315 -3.20 -22.17 -0.68
C SER A 315 -3.29 -20.84 0.07
N GLU A 316 -3.13 -20.86 1.38
CA GLU A 316 -3.12 -19.64 2.19
C GLU A 316 -2.06 -18.64 1.70
N LYS A 317 -0.88 -19.12 1.31
CA LYS A 317 0.21 -18.32 0.76
C LYS A 317 -0.22 -17.60 -0.51
N ASP A 318 -0.85 -18.32 -1.44
CA ASP A 318 -1.28 -17.76 -2.73
C ASP A 318 -2.44 -16.77 -2.53
N ALA A 319 -3.41 -17.14 -1.69
CA ALA A 319 -4.53 -16.25 -1.36
C ALA A 319 -4.04 -14.95 -0.68
N LYS A 320 -3.10 -15.04 0.27
CA LYS A 320 -2.49 -13.88 0.93
C LYS A 320 -1.73 -12.98 -0.06
N ALA A 321 -1.01 -13.57 -1.01
CA ALA A 321 -0.32 -12.82 -2.05
C ALA A 321 -1.30 -12.06 -2.97
N LEU A 322 -2.37 -12.72 -3.41
CA LEU A 322 -3.38 -12.12 -4.28
C LEU A 322 -4.15 -10.97 -3.62
N VAL A 323 -4.49 -11.09 -2.33
CA VAL A 323 -5.27 -10.06 -1.63
C VAL A 323 -4.40 -8.93 -1.06
N SER A 324 -3.09 -8.99 -1.19
CA SER A 324 -2.20 -7.93 -0.71
C SER A 324 -2.48 -6.58 -1.37
N GLU A 325 -2.89 -6.60 -2.64
CA GLU A 325 -3.23 -5.42 -3.44
C GLU A 325 -4.58 -5.62 -4.15
N LYS A 326 -5.46 -4.60 -4.02
CA LYS A 326 -6.81 -4.66 -4.60
C LYS A 326 -6.78 -4.89 -6.12
N ALA A 327 -5.89 -4.17 -6.82
CA ALA A 327 -5.77 -4.27 -8.28
C ALA A 327 -5.44 -5.70 -8.73
N ILE A 328 -4.55 -6.39 -8.03
CA ILE A 328 -4.19 -7.80 -8.29
C ILE A 328 -5.38 -8.72 -8.01
N SER A 329 -6.07 -8.52 -6.88
CA SER A 329 -7.28 -9.29 -6.56
C SER A 329 -8.36 -9.15 -7.63
N ASP A 330 -8.62 -7.92 -8.07
CA ASP A 330 -9.66 -7.63 -9.06
C ASP A 330 -9.28 -8.20 -10.43
N LEU A 331 -7.99 -8.13 -10.81
CA LEU A 331 -7.47 -8.74 -12.03
C LEU A 331 -7.60 -10.27 -11.98
N PHE A 332 -7.25 -10.88 -10.83
CA PHE A 332 -7.37 -12.32 -10.59
C PHE A 332 -8.82 -12.81 -10.75
N GLU A 333 -9.77 -12.17 -10.08
CA GLU A 333 -11.18 -12.59 -10.15
C GLU A 333 -11.77 -12.45 -11.54
N LYS A 334 -11.50 -11.31 -12.19
CA LYS A 334 -12.02 -11.05 -13.54
C LYS A 334 -11.44 -12.04 -14.56
N ALA A 335 -10.11 -12.20 -14.58
CA ALA A 335 -9.46 -13.14 -15.50
C ALA A 335 -9.87 -14.59 -15.22
N GLY A 336 -9.87 -15.02 -13.95
CA GLY A 336 -10.27 -16.36 -13.55
C GLY A 336 -11.73 -16.70 -13.90
N LYS A 337 -12.63 -15.70 -13.80
CA LYS A 337 -14.02 -15.85 -14.21
C LYS A 337 -14.19 -16.03 -15.72
N ILE A 338 -13.34 -15.35 -16.52
CA ILE A 338 -13.39 -15.44 -17.99
C ILE A 338 -12.87 -16.79 -18.46
N CYS A 339 -11.67 -17.20 -18.07
CA CYS A 339 -11.03 -18.44 -18.56
C CYS A 339 -11.44 -19.70 -17.76
N GLY A 340 -12.13 -19.57 -16.61
CA GLY A 340 -12.52 -20.69 -15.76
C GLY A 340 -11.36 -21.38 -15.02
N ASN A 341 -10.11 -20.92 -15.17
CA ASN A 341 -8.92 -21.52 -14.56
C ASN A 341 -8.22 -20.59 -13.57
N TYR A 342 -8.83 -20.44 -12.38
CA TYR A 342 -8.28 -19.61 -11.30
C TYR A 342 -6.87 -20.01 -10.86
N LYS A 343 -6.54 -21.30 -10.91
CA LYS A 343 -5.20 -21.77 -10.49
C LYS A 343 -4.11 -21.30 -11.44
N SER A 344 -4.33 -21.40 -12.76
CA SER A 344 -3.39 -20.88 -13.77
C SER A 344 -3.23 -19.36 -13.63
N VAL A 345 -4.33 -18.61 -13.52
CA VAL A 345 -4.31 -17.15 -13.33
C VAL A 345 -3.52 -16.79 -12.06
N CYS A 346 -3.77 -17.49 -10.94
CA CYS A 346 -3.01 -17.30 -9.70
C CYS A 346 -1.51 -17.49 -9.92
N ASN A 347 -1.11 -18.57 -10.59
CA ASN A 347 0.30 -18.85 -10.85
C ASN A 347 0.96 -17.72 -11.66
N TRP A 348 0.30 -17.23 -12.71
CA TRP A 348 0.82 -16.12 -13.51
C TRP A 348 0.97 -14.82 -12.70
N LEU A 349 -0.03 -14.47 -11.91
CA LEU A 349 0.00 -13.26 -11.08
C LEU A 349 1.06 -13.31 -9.98
N THR A 350 1.20 -14.47 -9.30
CA THR A 350 2.12 -14.60 -8.16
C THR A 350 3.55 -14.95 -8.56
N SER A 351 3.81 -15.26 -9.83
CA SER A 351 5.15 -15.60 -10.33
C SER A 351 5.64 -14.59 -11.37
N ASP A 352 5.29 -14.79 -12.64
CA ASP A 352 5.90 -14.04 -13.75
C ASP A 352 5.47 -12.56 -13.78
N ILE A 353 4.19 -12.27 -13.51
CA ILE A 353 3.70 -10.88 -13.42
C ILE A 353 4.34 -10.16 -12.23
N ALA A 354 4.33 -10.79 -11.05
CA ALA A 354 4.99 -10.21 -9.86
C ALA A 354 6.50 -9.98 -10.07
N ARG A 355 7.20 -10.89 -10.77
CA ARG A 355 8.60 -10.72 -11.14
C ARG A 355 8.81 -9.48 -12.00
N ILE A 356 8.03 -9.34 -13.09
CA ILE A 356 8.14 -8.20 -14.02
C ILE A 356 7.82 -6.88 -13.31
N GLN A 357 6.78 -6.86 -12.47
CA GLN A 357 6.45 -5.69 -11.66
C GLN A 357 7.60 -5.27 -10.74
N ASN A 358 8.22 -6.23 -10.04
CA ASN A 358 9.35 -5.95 -9.16
C ASN A 358 10.59 -5.47 -9.93
N GLU A 359 10.90 -6.07 -11.08
CA GLU A 359 12.04 -5.69 -11.92
C GLU A 359 11.88 -4.29 -12.53
N ARG A 360 10.63 -3.91 -12.84
CA ARG A 360 10.30 -2.61 -13.46
C ARG A 360 9.84 -1.55 -12.46
N GLU A 361 9.78 -1.88 -11.17
CA GLU A 361 9.22 -1.03 -10.11
C GLU A 361 7.81 -0.51 -10.47
N LEU A 362 6.97 -1.40 -11.08
CA LEU A 362 5.66 -1.04 -11.62
C LEU A 362 4.55 -1.31 -10.60
N PRO A 363 3.81 -0.28 -10.15
CA PRO A 363 2.64 -0.46 -9.29
C PRO A 363 1.56 -1.31 -9.96
N SER A 364 0.81 -2.08 -9.18
CA SER A 364 -0.20 -3.01 -9.69
C SER A 364 -1.33 -2.34 -10.47
N GLU A 365 -1.66 -1.09 -10.12
CA GLU A 365 -2.66 -0.28 -10.83
C GLU A 365 -2.20 0.15 -12.23
N LYS A 366 -0.91 0.01 -12.51
CA LYS A 366 -0.29 0.37 -13.81
C LYS A 366 0.04 -0.83 -14.68
N ILE A 367 -0.47 -2.03 -14.35
CA ILE A 367 -0.37 -3.19 -15.25
C ILE A 367 -1.05 -2.81 -16.58
N PRO A 368 -0.32 -2.89 -17.74
CA PRO A 368 -0.78 -2.26 -18.99
C PRO A 368 -1.79 -3.09 -19.79
N PHE A 369 -2.22 -4.24 -19.28
CA PHE A 369 -3.17 -5.12 -19.96
C PHE A 369 -4.40 -5.43 -19.09
N SER A 370 -5.49 -5.82 -19.73
CA SER A 370 -6.76 -6.10 -19.09
C SER A 370 -6.86 -7.54 -18.58
N ALA A 371 -7.91 -7.80 -17.81
CA ALA A 371 -8.24 -9.16 -17.35
C ALA A 371 -8.60 -10.10 -18.52
N GLU A 372 -9.18 -9.55 -19.57
CA GLU A 372 -9.49 -10.27 -20.81
C GLU A 372 -8.21 -10.74 -21.50
N ASN A 373 -7.20 -9.89 -21.58
CA ASN A 373 -5.91 -10.26 -22.17
C ASN A 373 -5.18 -11.33 -21.35
N LEU A 374 -5.22 -11.23 -20.02
CA LEU A 374 -4.64 -12.25 -19.15
C LEU A 374 -5.38 -13.59 -19.28
N ALA A 375 -6.72 -13.56 -19.32
CA ALA A 375 -7.54 -14.74 -19.52
C ALA A 375 -7.27 -15.39 -20.90
N GLU A 376 -7.19 -14.58 -21.97
CA GLU A 376 -6.86 -15.06 -23.31
C GLU A 376 -5.49 -15.73 -23.36
N LEU A 377 -4.47 -15.16 -22.70
CA LEU A 377 -3.14 -15.78 -22.60
C LEU A 377 -3.20 -17.15 -21.91
N VAL A 378 -3.93 -17.23 -20.79
CA VAL A 378 -4.11 -18.49 -20.04
C VAL A 378 -4.82 -19.53 -20.91
N GLU A 379 -5.92 -19.16 -21.57
CA GLU A 379 -6.67 -20.07 -22.46
C GLU A 379 -5.82 -20.61 -23.62
N ILE A 380 -5.02 -19.75 -24.25
CA ILE A 380 -4.15 -20.14 -25.38
C ILE A 380 -3.08 -21.13 -24.93
N ILE A 381 -2.57 -21.00 -23.71
CA ILE A 381 -1.60 -21.94 -23.13
C ILE A 381 -2.28 -23.24 -22.71
N ASP A 382 -3.43 -23.16 -22.04
CA ASP A 382 -4.16 -24.33 -21.53
C ASP A 382 -4.68 -25.23 -22.65
N ASN A 383 -5.05 -24.66 -23.80
CA ASN A 383 -5.47 -25.43 -24.97
C ASN A 383 -4.30 -25.93 -25.85
N GLY A 384 -3.04 -25.63 -25.44
CA GLY A 384 -1.86 -26.11 -26.12
C GLY A 384 -1.49 -25.39 -27.41
N THR A 385 -2.11 -24.24 -27.72
CA THR A 385 -1.76 -23.43 -28.92
C THR A 385 -0.34 -22.93 -28.86
N ILE A 386 0.14 -22.55 -27.65
CA ILE A 386 1.53 -22.19 -27.37
C ILE A 386 2.03 -22.90 -26.12
N SER A 387 3.34 -23.04 -25.99
CA SER A 387 3.98 -23.55 -24.76
C SER A 387 4.00 -22.47 -23.68
N THR A 388 4.12 -22.89 -22.40
CA THR A 388 4.32 -21.95 -21.28
C THR A 388 5.54 -21.04 -21.47
N LYS A 389 6.60 -21.53 -22.14
CA LYS A 389 7.78 -20.73 -22.43
C LYS A 389 7.42 -19.57 -23.38
N ILE A 390 6.74 -19.85 -24.48
CA ILE A 390 6.25 -18.83 -25.43
C ILE A 390 5.29 -17.87 -24.71
N GLY A 391 4.43 -18.41 -23.81
CA GLY A 391 3.53 -17.60 -23.01
C GLY A 391 4.25 -16.54 -22.16
N LYS A 392 5.46 -16.85 -21.64
CA LYS A 392 6.29 -15.87 -20.92
C LYS A 392 6.82 -14.79 -21.84
N ASP A 393 7.25 -15.15 -23.05
CA ASP A 393 7.70 -14.18 -24.04
C ASP A 393 6.54 -13.27 -24.51
N VAL A 394 5.34 -13.82 -24.68
CA VAL A 394 4.10 -13.04 -24.95
C VAL A 394 3.80 -12.09 -23.81
N LEU A 395 3.89 -12.54 -22.57
CA LEU A 395 3.63 -11.69 -21.39
C LEU A 395 4.60 -10.50 -21.33
N GLU A 396 5.91 -10.71 -21.56
CA GLU A 396 6.88 -9.62 -21.60
C GLU A 396 6.49 -8.54 -22.65
N ILE A 397 6.07 -8.98 -23.84
CA ILE A 397 5.60 -8.05 -24.90
C ILE A 397 4.32 -7.33 -24.50
N MET A 398 3.38 -8.03 -23.80
CA MET A 398 2.16 -7.38 -23.28
C MET A 398 2.45 -6.26 -22.28
N PHE A 399 3.57 -6.32 -21.56
CA PHE A 399 4.00 -5.22 -20.69
C PHE A 399 4.56 -4.02 -21.48
N ASP A 400 5.09 -4.25 -22.67
CA ASP A 400 5.74 -3.21 -23.49
C ASP A 400 4.80 -2.63 -24.57
N GLU A 401 3.84 -3.43 -25.03
CA GLU A 401 2.96 -3.09 -26.14
C GLU A 401 1.49 -3.33 -25.75
N SER A 402 0.62 -2.37 -26.10
CA SER A 402 -0.83 -2.50 -25.86
C SER A 402 -1.49 -3.41 -26.91
N LYS A 403 -1.01 -4.66 -27.02
CA LYS A 403 -1.52 -5.68 -27.96
C LYS A 403 -2.14 -6.85 -27.19
N THR A 404 -3.06 -7.54 -27.85
CA THR A 404 -3.64 -8.79 -27.31
C THR A 404 -2.68 -9.97 -27.51
N PRO A 405 -2.75 -11.02 -26.67
CA PRO A 405 -1.96 -12.25 -26.84
C PRO A 405 -2.03 -12.83 -28.26
N LYS A 406 -3.24 -12.88 -28.85
CA LYS A 406 -3.43 -13.39 -30.22
C LYS A 406 -2.72 -12.57 -31.28
N GLU A 407 -2.74 -11.23 -31.16
CA GLU A 407 -2.02 -10.34 -32.09
C GLU A 407 -0.51 -10.59 -32.01
N ILE A 408 0.06 -10.66 -30.79
CA ILE A 408 1.48 -10.92 -30.56
C ILE A 408 1.89 -12.29 -31.16
N ILE A 409 1.13 -13.34 -30.85
CA ILE A 409 1.41 -14.70 -31.35
C ILE A 409 1.38 -14.73 -32.88
N LYS A 410 0.40 -14.06 -33.50
CA LYS A 410 0.26 -14.00 -34.95
C LYS A 410 1.42 -13.23 -35.59
N GLU A 411 1.84 -12.11 -35.04
CA GLU A 411 2.95 -11.31 -35.54
C GLU A 411 4.28 -12.07 -35.50
N HIS A 412 4.50 -12.87 -34.44
CA HIS A 412 5.74 -13.63 -34.28
C HIS A 412 5.69 -15.05 -34.87
N GLY A 413 4.53 -15.47 -35.37
CA GLY A 413 4.35 -16.82 -35.93
C GLY A 413 4.49 -17.94 -34.87
N TRP A 414 4.17 -17.66 -33.61
CA TRP A 414 4.33 -18.58 -32.48
C TRP A 414 3.12 -19.50 -32.30
N ILE A 415 2.84 -20.33 -33.28
CA ILE A 415 1.78 -21.35 -33.17
C ILE A 415 2.47 -22.69 -33.01
N GLN A 416 2.18 -23.39 -31.92
CA GLN A 416 2.71 -24.74 -31.71
C GLN A 416 2.03 -25.71 -32.67
N ILE A 417 2.82 -26.43 -33.48
CA ILE A 417 2.32 -27.49 -34.32
C ILE A 417 2.01 -28.68 -33.41
N SER A 418 0.71 -28.91 -33.14
CA SER A 418 0.23 -30.02 -32.29
C SER A 418 -0.41 -31.13 -33.12
N ASP A 419 -0.53 -30.99 -34.44
CA ASP A 419 -1.06 -32.03 -35.34
C ASP A 419 -0.03 -33.14 -35.50
N GLU A 420 -0.37 -34.35 -35.04
CA GLU A 420 0.48 -35.52 -35.09
C GLU A 420 0.93 -35.84 -36.52
N SER A 421 0.11 -35.55 -37.54
CA SER A 421 0.41 -35.72 -38.96
C SER A 421 1.46 -34.71 -39.46
N GLU A 422 1.40 -33.44 -39.00
CA GLU A 422 2.40 -32.43 -39.36
C GLU A 422 3.71 -32.71 -38.66
N ILE A 423 3.69 -33.04 -37.36
CA ILE A 423 4.89 -33.43 -36.60
C ILE A 423 5.58 -34.62 -37.26
N LYS A 424 4.81 -35.61 -37.69
CA LYS A 424 5.32 -36.79 -38.39
C LYS A 424 5.98 -36.41 -39.71
N ASN A 425 5.41 -35.51 -40.48
CA ASN A 425 6.01 -35.02 -41.72
C ASN A 425 7.33 -34.30 -41.49
N VAL A 426 7.38 -33.41 -40.49
CA VAL A 426 8.64 -32.73 -40.09
C VAL A 426 9.70 -33.72 -39.63
N VAL A 427 9.31 -34.70 -38.83
CA VAL A 427 10.24 -35.77 -38.37
C VAL A 427 10.76 -36.55 -39.57
N LEU A 428 9.91 -36.91 -40.52
CA LEU A 428 10.32 -37.64 -41.74
C LEU A 428 11.29 -36.81 -42.58
N GLU A 429 11.03 -35.52 -42.73
CA GLU A 429 11.92 -34.59 -43.45
C GLU A 429 13.28 -34.44 -42.73
N VAL A 430 13.29 -34.30 -41.40
CA VAL A 430 14.53 -34.25 -40.62
C VAL A 430 15.31 -35.54 -40.77
N LEU A 431 14.65 -36.69 -40.74
CA LEU A 431 15.30 -37.98 -40.96
C LEU A 431 15.87 -38.11 -42.35
N ALA A 432 15.14 -37.69 -43.40
CA ALA A 432 15.60 -37.70 -44.79
C ALA A 432 16.82 -36.80 -45.02
N ASN A 433 16.89 -35.67 -44.34
CA ASN A 433 18.00 -34.71 -44.46
C ASN A 433 19.22 -35.04 -43.61
N ASN A 434 19.15 -36.05 -42.70
CA ASN A 434 20.24 -36.42 -41.80
C ASN A 434 20.55 -37.96 -41.80
N PRO A 435 20.83 -38.54 -42.98
CA PRO A 435 21.03 -40.02 -43.07
C PRO A 435 22.17 -40.53 -42.20
N GLN A 436 23.26 -39.76 -42.06
CA GLN A 436 24.42 -40.15 -41.24
C GLN A 436 24.06 -40.25 -39.76
N SER A 437 23.18 -39.36 -39.26
CA SER A 437 22.71 -39.40 -37.86
C SER A 437 21.86 -40.65 -37.60
N ILE A 438 21.11 -41.11 -38.62
CA ILE A 438 20.34 -42.38 -38.53
C ILE A 438 21.29 -43.59 -38.42
N GLU A 439 22.36 -43.62 -39.23
CA GLU A 439 23.37 -44.69 -39.17
C GLU A 439 24.10 -44.68 -37.82
N ASP A 440 24.48 -43.52 -37.32
CA ASP A 440 25.12 -43.37 -36.03
C ASP A 440 24.20 -43.85 -34.87
N TYR A 441 22.89 -43.56 -34.91
CA TYR A 441 21.94 -44.07 -33.96
C TYR A 441 21.81 -45.61 -34.03
N LYS A 442 21.68 -46.18 -35.23
CA LYS A 442 21.66 -47.60 -35.45
C LYS A 442 22.95 -48.31 -35.00
N ALA A 443 24.06 -47.60 -35.02
CA ALA A 443 25.37 -48.06 -34.50
C ALA A 443 25.53 -47.91 -32.97
N GLY A 444 24.45 -47.50 -32.22
CA GLY A 444 24.42 -47.41 -30.76
C GLY A 444 24.93 -46.10 -30.20
N LYS A 445 25.00 -45.01 -31.00
CA LYS A 445 25.38 -43.67 -30.54
C LYS A 445 24.15 -42.87 -30.12
N ASP A 446 23.72 -42.95 -28.88
CA ASP A 446 22.50 -42.28 -28.36
C ASP A 446 22.49 -40.74 -28.55
N ARG A 447 23.67 -40.11 -28.65
CA ARG A 447 23.76 -38.64 -28.94
C ARG A 447 23.16 -38.26 -30.28
N ALA A 448 23.11 -39.17 -31.25
CA ALA A 448 22.52 -38.92 -32.56
C ALA A 448 20.98 -38.73 -32.49
N LEU A 449 20.31 -39.45 -31.57
CA LEU A 449 18.87 -39.26 -31.31
C LEU A 449 18.61 -37.84 -30.76
N GLY A 450 19.42 -37.40 -29.79
CA GLY A 450 19.30 -36.03 -29.24
C GLY A 450 19.48 -34.95 -30.29
N PHE A 451 20.38 -35.15 -31.24
CA PHE A 451 20.59 -34.23 -32.38
C PHE A 451 19.36 -34.22 -33.29
N LEU A 452 18.81 -35.38 -33.66
CA LEU A 452 17.64 -35.48 -34.54
C LEU A 452 16.38 -34.84 -33.88
N VAL A 453 16.17 -35.10 -32.59
CA VAL A 453 15.09 -34.45 -31.81
C VAL A 453 15.30 -32.93 -31.78
N GLY A 454 16.54 -32.45 -31.56
CA GLY A 454 16.86 -31.03 -31.59
C GLY A 454 16.58 -30.37 -32.95
N GLN A 455 16.84 -31.08 -34.05
CA GLN A 455 16.52 -30.60 -35.42
C GLN A 455 14.99 -30.56 -35.66
N ALA A 456 14.25 -31.57 -35.21
CA ALA A 456 12.81 -31.60 -35.31
C ALA A 456 12.19 -30.46 -34.47
N MET A 457 12.63 -30.26 -33.24
CA MET A 457 12.18 -29.15 -32.37
C MET A 457 12.50 -27.77 -32.95
N LYS A 458 13.62 -27.65 -33.73
CA LYS A 458 13.98 -26.40 -34.37
C LYS A 458 13.09 -26.07 -35.58
N GLN A 459 12.52 -27.07 -36.26
CA GLN A 459 11.61 -26.89 -37.38
C GLN A 459 10.14 -26.80 -36.94
N THR A 460 9.78 -27.38 -35.81
CA THR A 460 8.40 -27.32 -35.28
C THR A 460 8.15 -26.14 -34.37
N LYS A 461 9.22 -25.37 -34.01
CA LYS A 461 9.29 -24.22 -33.08
C LYS A 461 8.26 -24.22 -31.95
#